data_e512fb8d78409aa995ed4eab89450f0f
#
_entry.id   e512fb8d78409aa995ed4eab89450f0f
#
_cell.length_a   1.000
_cell.length_b   1.000
_cell.length_c   1.000
_cell.angle_alpha   90.00
_cell.angle_beta   90.00
_cell.angle_gamma   90.00
#
_symmetry.space_group_name_H-M   'P 1'
#
loop_
_entity.id
_entity.type
_entity.pdbx_description
1 polymer ?
#
loop_
_entity_poly.entity_id
_entity_poly.type
_entity_poly.pdbx_seq_one_letter_code
_entity_poly.pdbx_strand_id
1 'polypeptide(L)'
;MAAVDTARARARAVLRLRGRAVAAAALPAACAAVLLVGRFTGRIGAAGSPDAPLWDGIRWAVGAVAAATLLLAAMVARAHRRAVPPVTPAVPLTRADAPELYRLIEELADRLDVPAPAAIALTPDCDSWLEEPHRPGRRAVPGAPVLVIGSPFLWWMRAGELRALLAPVVAGTAAAADPDIAAARRWLRTLDAALGDRRRGPAALVDRIDRRLLGACREHSAELEHAVAAWASEQAKAVDYGLRIAAQEQVGLAYAGWDRLLTXXXXXXXXXXVALPAWRLGRHPSHLNAGVVAALTELSRRDRLADGYGNRLGDRPACDLLEEPGLVDTRVSRLAAELLHEEPPGGWQPLDWEDYPEQVVDHGWRESAAALQAALGDDHPHTGPALDKLLARLAAGEAETLAAALAGGVARAAEVAPPLPPVRSGRDLLVDHLSATVCCAAVDAGTASPGLDWLDGPVLLSRAAPRAGLAPAVAAAAEAGQDGPLRAWLERAGVRLERPVRLSG
;
A
#
# COMPACT_ATOMS: atom_id res chain seq x y z
N MET A 1 -19.27 27.34 -9.19
CA MET A 1 -20.17 27.16 -10.35
C MET A 1 -19.41 26.67 -11.57
N ALA A 2 -18.34 27.35 -11.97
CA ALA A 2 -17.56 26.97 -13.17
C ALA A 2 -16.98 25.53 -13.12
N ALA A 3 -16.46 25.08 -11.96
CA ALA A 3 -15.88 23.76 -11.84
C ALA A 3 -16.91 22.65 -12.02
N VAL A 4 -18.13 22.84 -11.48
CA VAL A 4 -19.25 21.90 -11.65
C VAL A 4 -19.61 21.76 -13.12
N ASP A 5 -19.74 22.90 -13.82
CA ASP A 5 -20.11 22.93 -15.23
C ASP A 5 -19.03 22.27 -16.10
N THR A 6 -17.76 22.50 -15.78
CA THR A 6 -16.62 21.84 -16.46
C THR A 6 -16.65 20.33 -16.24
N ALA A 7 -16.87 19.89 -15.00
CA ALA A 7 -16.95 18.47 -14.68
C ALA A 7 -18.07 17.79 -15.47
N ARG A 8 -19.27 18.40 -15.50
CA ARG A 8 -20.41 17.87 -16.25
C ARG A 8 -20.13 17.84 -17.75
N ALA A 9 -19.51 18.91 -18.28
CA ALA A 9 -19.19 19.00 -19.71
C ALA A 9 -18.21 17.88 -20.11
N ARG A 10 -17.20 17.63 -19.29
CA ARG A 10 -16.22 16.58 -19.58
C ARG A 10 -16.82 15.18 -19.42
N ALA A 11 -17.71 14.98 -18.42
CA ALA A 11 -18.44 13.72 -18.27
C ALA A 11 -19.31 13.46 -19.51
N ARG A 12 -20.01 14.46 -19.99
CA ARG A 12 -20.85 14.34 -21.20
C ARG A 12 -19.99 14.08 -22.43
N ALA A 13 -18.78 14.65 -22.51
CA ALA A 13 -17.85 14.38 -23.62
C ALA A 13 -17.45 12.89 -23.62
N VAL A 14 -17.17 12.31 -22.46
CA VAL A 14 -16.86 10.88 -22.32
C VAL A 14 -18.07 10.04 -22.77
N LEU A 15 -19.27 10.41 -22.32
CA LEU A 15 -20.49 9.69 -22.67
C LEU A 15 -20.82 9.82 -24.17
N ARG A 16 -20.50 10.96 -24.78
CA ARG A 16 -20.64 11.12 -26.25
C ARG A 16 -19.68 10.20 -27.01
N LEU A 17 -18.45 10.02 -26.52
CA LEU A 17 -17.51 9.07 -27.11
C LEU A 17 -18.06 7.64 -27.04
N ARG A 18 -18.64 7.27 -25.91
CA ARG A 18 -19.31 5.97 -25.75
C ARG A 18 -20.46 5.83 -26.77
N GLY A 19 -21.28 6.87 -26.88
CA GLY A 19 -22.38 6.90 -27.83
C GLY A 19 -21.92 6.76 -29.27
N ARG A 20 -20.84 7.45 -29.64
CA ARG A 20 -20.25 7.36 -30.98
C ARG A 20 -19.73 5.96 -31.28
N ALA A 21 -19.12 5.29 -30.28
CA ALA A 21 -18.64 3.92 -30.44
C ALA A 21 -19.80 2.96 -30.70
N VAL A 22 -20.91 3.11 -29.94
CA VAL A 22 -22.11 2.30 -30.12
C VAL A 22 -22.73 2.57 -31.50
N ALA A 23 -22.82 3.84 -31.90
CA ALA A 23 -23.36 4.23 -33.22
C ALA A 23 -22.52 3.64 -34.36
N ALA A 24 -21.19 3.71 -34.25
CA ALA A 24 -20.28 3.15 -35.25
C ALA A 24 -20.45 1.62 -35.36
N ALA A 25 -20.67 0.93 -34.26
CA ALA A 25 -20.92 -0.51 -34.26
C ALA A 25 -22.28 -0.88 -34.88
N ALA A 26 -23.30 -0.01 -34.70
CA ALA A 26 -24.66 -0.26 -35.19
C ALA A 26 -24.85 0.19 -36.65
N LEU A 27 -23.97 1.08 -37.17
CA LEU A 27 -24.17 1.67 -38.50
C LEU A 27 -24.22 0.66 -39.65
N PRO A 28 -23.31 -0.34 -39.75
CA PRO A 28 -23.44 -1.33 -40.82
C PRO A 28 -24.74 -2.13 -40.76
N ALA A 29 -25.23 -2.45 -39.54
CA ALA A 29 -26.50 -3.16 -39.36
C ALA A 29 -27.68 -2.30 -39.83
N ALA A 30 -27.66 -1.00 -39.54
CA ALA A 30 -28.69 -0.06 -40.00
C ALA A 30 -28.69 0.03 -41.54
N CYS A 31 -27.50 0.12 -42.16
CA CYS A 31 -27.36 0.13 -43.60
C CYS A 31 -27.88 -1.18 -44.22
N ALA A 32 -27.57 -2.33 -43.63
CA ALA A 32 -28.06 -3.63 -44.10
C ALA A 32 -29.58 -3.71 -44.03
N ALA A 33 -30.18 -3.18 -42.95
CA ALA A 33 -31.65 -3.14 -42.80
C ALA A 33 -32.31 -2.27 -43.88
N VAL A 34 -31.73 -1.09 -44.16
CA VAL A 34 -32.24 -0.19 -45.20
C VAL A 34 -32.19 -0.87 -46.58
N LEU A 35 -31.04 -1.53 -46.89
CA LEU A 35 -30.90 -2.25 -48.17
C LEU A 35 -31.88 -3.42 -48.27
N LEU A 36 -32.15 -4.12 -47.18
CA LEU A 36 -33.08 -5.24 -47.13
C LEU A 36 -34.52 -4.73 -47.35
N VAL A 37 -34.93 -3.67 -46.67
CA VAL A 37 -36.24 -3.04 -46.82
C VAL A 37 -36.41 -2.51 -48.23
N GLY A 38 -35.37 -1.85 -48.79
CA GLY A 38 -35.38 -1.36 -50.14
C GLY A 38 -35.59 -2.47 -51.17
N ARG A 39 -35.00 -3.64 -50.92
CA ARG A 39 -35.24 -4.84 -51.76
C ARG A 39 -36.69 -5.28 -51.73
N PHE A 40 -37.27 -5.41 -50.54
CA PHE A 40 -38.64 -5.87 -50.36
C PHE A 40 -39.65 -4.88 -50.88
N THR A 41 -39.38 -3.58 -50.81
CA THR A 41 -40.30 -2.52 -51.32
C THR A 41 -40.08 -2.22 -52.78
N GLY A 42 -39.07 -2.84 -53.41
CA GLY A 42 -38.74 -2.62 -54.83
C GLY A 42 -38.11 -1.29 -55.14
N ARG A 43 -37.68 -0.53 -54.15
CA ARG A 43 -37.07 0.80 -54.34
C ARG A 43 -35.55 0.74 -54.59
N ILE A 44 -34.88 -0.33 -54.12
CA ILE A 44 -33.42 -0.52 -54.28
C ILE A 44 -33.17 -1.94 -54.78
N GLY A 45 -32.70 -2.03 -56.04
CA GLY A 45 -32.36 -3.33 -56.63
C GLY A 45 -33.51 -4.34 -56.65
N ALA A 46 -34.65 -3.90 -57.13
CA ALA A 46 -35.86 -4.75 -57.22
C ALA A 46 -35.60 -6.00 -58.04
N ALA A 47 -36.23 -7.11 -57.67
CA ALA A 47 -36.10 -8.37 -58.39
C ALA A 47 -36.47 -8.19 -59.86
N GLY A 48 -35.57 -8.64 -60.76
CA GLY A 48 -35.74 -8.52 -62.21
C GLY A 48 -35.26 -7.21 -62.81
N SER A 49 -34.75 -6.25 -62.01
CA SER A 49 -34.13 -5.01 -62.54
C SER A 49 -32.74 -5.31 -63.09
N PRO A 50 -32.23 -4.50 -64.06
CA PRO A 50 -30.86 -4.68 -64.58
C PRO A 50 -29.78 -4.55 -63.54
N ASP A 51 -30.03 -3.77 -62.49
CA ASP A 51 -29.07 -3.54 -61.39
C ASP A 51 -29.20 -4.55 -60.24
N ALA A 52 -30.13 -5.50 -60.33
CA ALA A 52 -30.40 -6.46 -59.23
C ALA A 52 -29.13 -7.26 -58.79
N PRO A 53 -28.29 -7.76 -59.71
CA PRO A 53 -27.06 -8.52 -59.27
C PRO A 53 -26.09 -7.64 -58.51
N LEU A 54 -25.91 -6.37 -58.92
CA LEU A 54 -25.01 -5.42 -58.23
C LEU A 54 -25.52 -5.15 -56.81
N TRP A 55 -26.79 -4.86 -56.66
CA TRP A 55 -27.41 -4.56 -55.35
C TRP A 55 -27.44 -5.78 -54.44
N ASP A 56 -27.63 -7.00 -55.00
CA ASP A 56 -27.54 -8.25 -54.24
C ASP A 56 -26.09 -8.44 -53.67
N GLY A 57 -25.10 -8.16 -54.52
CA GLY A 57 -23.70 -8.20 -54.07
C GLY A 57 -23.41 -7.20 -52.93
N ILE A 58 -23.92 -5.97 -53.11
CA ILE A 58 -23.79 -4.92 -52.07
C ILE A 58 -24.46 -5.35 -50.78
N ARG A 59 -25.69 -5.92 -50.88
CA ARG A 59 -26.43 -6.40 -49.69
C ARG A 59 -25.65 -7.47 -48.94
N TRP A 60 -25.07 -8.44 -49.65
CA TRP A 60 -24.25 -9.50 -49.04
C TRP A 60 -23.02 -8.94 -48.40
N ALA A 61 -22.31 -8.01 -49.04
CA ALA A 61 -21.10 -7.38 -48.52
C ALA A 61 -21.42 -6.57 -47.24
N VAL A 62 -22.43 -5.72 -47.29
CA VAL A 62 -22.85 -4.90 -46.14
C VAL A 62 -23.38 -5.79 -45.02
N GLY A 63 -24.12 -6.84 -45.36
CA GLY A 63 -24.61 -7.84 -44.38
C GLY A 63 -23.47 -8.55 -43.66
N ALA A 64 -22.43 -8.94 -44.41
CA ALA A 64 -21.26 -9.58 -43.82
C ALA A 64 -20.49 -8.62 -42.87
N VAL A 65 -20.33 -7.37 -43.28
CA VAL A 65 -19.70 -6.32 -42.43
C VAL A 65 -20.55 -6.10 -41.17
N ALA A 66 -21.89 -6.01 -41.34
CA ALA A 66 -22.83 -5.86 -40.21
C ALA A 66 -22.74 -7.02 -39.23
N ALA A 67 -22.68 -8.26 -39.73
CA ALA A 67 -22.55 -9.44 -38.90
C ALA A 67 -21.22 -9.42 -38.13
N ALA A 68 -20.11 -9.07 -38.81
CA ALA A 68 -18.80 -8.99 -38.20
C ALA A 68 -18.74 -7.91 -37.13
N THR A 69 -19.27 -6.71 -37.38
CA THR A 69 -19.27 -5.61 -36.42
C THR A 69 -20.18 -5.92 -35.22
N LEU A 70 -21.33 -6.55 -35.43
CA LEU A 70 -22.22 -6.93 -34.34
C LEU A 70 -21.61 -8.03 -33.48
N LEU A 71 -20.93 -9.00 -34.11
CA LEU A 71 -20.22 -10.05 -33.38
C LEU A 71 -19.11 -9.43 -32.52
N LEU A 72 -18.32 -8.49 -33.08
CA LEU A 72 -17.28 -7.80 -32.36
C LEU A 72 -17.85 -6.96 -31.21
N ALA A 73 -18.96 -6.24 -31.47
CA ALA A 73 -19.66 -5.47 -30.43
C ALA A 73 -20.18 -6.39 -29.30
N ALA A 74 -20.67 -7.57 -29.65
CA ALA A 74 -21.12 -8.57 -28.68
C ALA A 74 -19.95 -9.09 -27.83
N MET A 75 -18.78 -9.30 -28.45
CA MET A 75 -17.56 -9.71 -27.74
C MET A 75 -17.10 -8.61 -26.77
N VAL A 76 -17.12 -7.37 -27.20
CA VAL A 76 -16.77 -6.20 -26.35
C VAL A 76 -17.77 -6.11 -25.19
N ALA A 77 -19.06 -6.18 -25.48
CA ALA A 77 -20.13 -6.12 -24.46
C ALA A 77 -20.01 -7.25 -23.45
N ARG A 78 -19.68 -8.46 -23.92
CA ARG A 78 -19.45 -9.61 -23.04
C ARG A 78 -18.24 -9.39 -22.13
N ALA A 79 -17.13 -8.86 -22.69
CA ALA A 79 -15.94 -8.53 -21.93
C ALA A 79 -16.25 -7.47 -20.87
N HIS A 80 -17.01 -6.45 -21.22
CA HIS A 80 -17.40 -5.37 -20.28
C HIS A 80 -18.32 -5.91 -19.18
N ARG A 81 -19.24 -6.83 -19.51
CA ARG A 81 -20.13 -7.44 -18.50
C ARG A 81 -19.37 -8.34 -17.54
N ARG A 82 -18.29 -8.99 -18.00
CA ARG A 82 -17.46 -9.88 -17.18
C ARG A 82 -16.39 -9.14 -16.40
N ALA A 83 -16.04 -7.93 -16.83
CA ALA A 83 -15.04 -7.13 -16.16
C ALA A 83 -15.51 -6.73 -14.77
N VAL A 84 -14.70 -7.06 -13.75
CA VAL A 84 -14.93 -6.68 -12.36
C VAL A 84 -13.82 -5.70 -11.98
N PRO A 85 -14.15 -4.42 -11.73
CA PRO A 85 -13.13 -3.48 -11.29
C PRO A 85 -12.49 -3.97 -9.97
N PRO A 86 -11.17 -3.83 -9.83
CA PRO A 86 -10.53 -4.23 -8.58
C PRO A 86 -11.05 -3.37 -7.43
N VAL A 87 -11.38 -4.04 -6.33
CA VAL A 87 -11.80 -3.39 -5.09
C VAL A 87 -10.57 -3.28 -4.21
N THR A 88 -10.31 -2.10 -3.67
CA THR A 88 -9.20 -1.89 -2.74
C THR A 88 -9.50 -2.66 -1.45
N PRO A 89 -8.63 -3.58 -1.03
CA PRO A 89 -8.83 -4.25 0.25
C PRO A 89 -8.84 -3.25 1.39
N ALA A 90 -9.85 -3.35 2.24
CA ALA A 90 -10.05 -2.41 3.34
C ALA A 90 -10.82 -3.12 4.46
N VAL A 91 -10.64 -2.63 5.68
CA VAL A 91 -11.38 -3.12 6.84
C VAL A 91 -12.69 -2.33 6.92
N PRO A 92 -13.86 -2.95 6.67
CA PRO A 92 -15.12 -2.22 6.78
C PRO A 92 -15.43 -1.91 8.25
N LEU A 93 -15.91 -0.69 8.48
CA LEU A 93 -16.40 -0.28 9.80
C LEU A 93 -17.92 -0.19 9.74
N THR A 94 -18.60 -0.98 10.56
CA THR A 94 -20.05 -0.84 10.71
C THR A 94 -20.37 0.37 11.58
N ARG A 95 -21.61 0.82 11.57
CA ARG A 95 -22.05 1.91 12.46
C ARG A 95 -21.87 1.52 13.92
N ALA A 96 -22.00 0.23 14.26
CA ALA A 96 -21.77 -0.27 15.62
C ALA A 96 -20.29 -0.19 16.03
N ASP A 97 -19.37 -0.39 15.07
CA ASP A 97 -17.92 -0.29 15.32
C ASP A 97 -17.47 1.15 15.60
N ALA A 98 -18.14 2.15 15.00
CA ALA A 98 -17.69 3.53 15.04
C ALA A 98 -18.86 4.51 14.97
N PRO A 99 -19.79 4.49 15.96
CA PRO A 99 -20.96 5.35 15.89
C PRO A 99 -20.62 6.84 15.88
N GLU A 100 -19.60 7.24 16.63
CA GLU A 100 -19.20 8.65 16.69
C GLU A 100 -18.48 9.11 15.42
N LEU A 101 -17.72 8.21 14.78
CA LEU A 101 -17.07 8.52 13.50
C LEU A 101 -18.14 8.72 12.41
N TYR A 102 -19.14 7.84 12.34
CA TYR A 102 -20.25 8.00 11.41
C TYR A 102 -20.98 9.32 11.63
N ARG A 103 -21.21 9.68 12.90
CA ARG A 103 -21.86 10.96 13.24
C ARG A 103 -21.00 12.14 12.78
N LEU A 104 -19.69 12.09 13.02
CA LEU A 104 -18.76 13.15 12.59
C LEU A 104 -18.80 13.35 11.07
N ILE A 105 -18.80 12.25 10.32
CA ILE A 105 -18.83 12.31 8.84
C ILE A 105 -20.18 12.83 8.34
N GLU A 106 -21.28 12.41 8.97
CA GLU A 106 -22.62 12.90 8.60
C GLU A 106 -22.77 14.39 8.89
N GLU A 107 -22.29 14.85 10.03
CA GLU A 107 -22.27 16.28 10.37
C GLU A 107 -21.39 17.08 9.40
N LEU A 108 -20.27 16.52 9.01
CA LEU A 108 -19.38 17.12 8.01
C LEU A 108 -20.09 17.25 6.65
N ALA A 109 -20.76 16.19 6.21
CA ALA A 109 -21.53 16.21 4.96
C ALA A 109 -22.63 17.26 4.98
N ASP A 110 -23.34 17.38 6.11
CA ASP A 110 -24.39 18.41 6.30
C ASP A 110 -23.79 19.82 6.22
N ARG A 111 -22.64 20.03 6.85
CA ARG A 111 -21.95 21.34 6.83
C ARG A 111 -21.49 21.70 5.42
N LEU A 112 -21.07 20.71 4.62
CA LEU A 112 -20.62 20.90 3.24
C LEU A 112 -21.77 20.95 2.24
N ASP A 113 -23.00 20.68 2.70
CA ASP A 113 -24.20 20.58 1.86
C ASP A 113 -24.04 19.54 0.74
N VAL A 114 -23.58 18.35 1.12
CA VAL A 114 -23.38 17.21 0.21
C VAL A 114 -24.00 15.95 0.83
N PRO A 115 -24.30 14.93 -0.01
CA PRO A 115 -24.75 13.64 0.54
C PRO A 115 -23.68 12.98 1.39
N ALA A 116 -24.07 12.30 2.47
CA ALA A 116 -23.14 11.54 3.31
C ALA A 116 -22.70 10.26 2.58
N PRO A 117 -21.46 9.78 2.81
CA PRO A 117 -21.05 8.47 2.33
C PRO A 117 -21.95 7.38 2.91
N ALA A 118 -22.13 6.29 2.15
CA ALA A 118 -22.98 5.17 2.57
C ALA A 118 -22.32 4.32 3.67
N ALA A 119 -20.99 4.24 3.66
CA ALA A 119 -20.23 3.41 4.58
C ALA A 119 -18.82 3.97 4.76
N ILE A 120 -18.13 3.49 5.79
CA ILE A 120 -16.74 3.86 6.09
C ILE A 120 -15.92 2.58 6.15
N ALA A 121 -14.70 2.63 5.60
CA ALA A 121 -13.73 1.54 5.66
C ALA A 121 -12.35 2.12 5.94
N LEU A 122 -11.44 1.30 6.50
CA LEU A 122 -10.08 1.70 6.79
C LEU A 122 -9.09 0.97 5.88
N THR A 123 -8.10 1.69 5.41
CA THR A 123 -6.98 1.11 4.65
C THR A 123 -5.69 1.31 5.44
N PRO A 124 -4.75 0.35 5.41
CA PRO A 124 -3.45 0.55 6.02
C PRO A 124 -2.51 1.38 5.13
N ASP A 125 -2.97 2.54 4.69
CA ASP A 125 -2.22 3.45 3.84
C ASP A 125 -2.46 4.88 4.30
N CYS A 126 -1.56 5.78 3.93
CA CYS A 126 -1.67 7.21 4.28
C CYS A 126 -2.38 7.97 3.17
N ASP A 127 -3.60 7.56 2.86
CA ASP A 127 -4.46 8.25 1.89
C ASP A 127 -5.93 8.03 2.26
N SER A 128 -6.80 8.86 1.70
CA SER A 128 -8.25 8.75 1.93
C SER A 128 -8.99 9.13 0.65
N TRP A 129 -10.00 8.36 0.29
CA TRP A 129 -10.74 8.56 -0.96
C TRP A 129 -12.15 8.02 -0.85
N LEU A 130 -12.96 8.32 -1.88
CA LEU A 130 -14.28 7.74 -2.05
C LEU A 130 -14.21 6.61 -3.06
N GLU A 131 -14.82 5.50 -2.76
CA GLU A 131 -14.87 4.31 -3.62
C GLU A 131 -16.34 3.92 -3.86
N GLU A 132 -16.64 3.51 -5.10
CA GLU A 132 -17.98 3.02 -5.39
C GLU A 132 -18.27 1.74 -4.60
N PRO A 133 -19.48 1.60 -4.03
CA PRO A 133 -19.82 0.39 -3.29
C PRO A 133 -19.81 -0.83 -4.20
N HIS A 134 -19.06 -1.84 -3.80
CA HIS A 134 -18.98 -3.12 -4.52
C HIS A 134 -19.40 -4.24 -3.59
N ARG A 135 -20.17 -5.18 -4.13
CA ARG A 135 -20.36 -6.48 -3.47
C ARG A 135 -19.41 -7.47 -4.13
N PRO A 136 -18.74 -8.34 -3.36
CA PRO A 136 -17.86 -9.34 -3.96
C PRO A 136 -18.57 -10.14 -5.05
N GLY A 137 -17.96 -10.19 -6.24
CA GLY A 137 -18.49 -10.92 -7.38
C GLY A 137 -19.68 -10.30 -8.09
N ARG A 138 -20.06 -9.05 -7.77
CA ARG A 138 -21.19 -8.37 -8.41
C ARG A 138 -20.80 -6.99 -8.93
N ARG A 139 -21.59 -6.48 -9.87
CA ARG A 139 -21.46 -5.14 -10.43
C ARG A 139 -21.59 -4.08 -9.34
N ALA A 140 -21.01 -2.92 -9.59
CA ALA A 140 -21.21 -1.73 -8.77
C ALA A 140 -22.71 -1.49 -8.56
N VAL A 141 -23.11 -1.41 -7.30
CA VAL A 141 -24.49 -1.10 -6.95
C VAL A 141 -24.62 0.42 -6.96
N PRO A 142 -25.63 0.97 -7.68
CA PRO A 142 -25.86 2.41 -7.60
C PRO A 142 -26.14 2.82 -6.15
N GLY A 143 -25.42 3.81 -5.68
CA GLY A 143 -25.59 4.27 -4.31
C GLY A 143 -24.50 5.25 -3.93
N ALA A 144 -24.59 5.77 -2.71
CA ALA A 144 -23.58 6.66 -2.17
C ALA A 144 -22.25 5.91 -2.02
N PRO A 145 -21.13 6.59 -2.24
CA PRO A 145 -19.82 5.93 -2.16
C PRO A 145 -19.43 5.55 -0.74
N VAL A 146 -18.46 4.65 -0.64
CA VAL A 146 -17.79 4.28 0.62
C VAL A 146 -16.63 5.25 0.84
N LEU A 147 -16.55 5.82 2.04
CA LEU A 147 -15.40 6.64 2.44
C LEU A 147 -14.31 5.70 2.98
N VAL A 148 -13.19 5.64 2.27
CA VAL A 148 -12.01 4.87 2.70
C VAL A 148 -11.05 5.86 3.37
N ILE A 149 -10.71 5.58 4.64
CA ILE A 149 -9.83 6.44 5.44
C ILE A 149 -8.52 5.71 5.71
N GLY A 150 -7.42 6.40 5.53
CA GLY A 150 -6.11 5.87 5.93
C GLY A 150 -6.02 5.71 7.44
N SER A 151 -5.76 4.49 7.90
CA SER A 151 -5.74 4.20 9.34
C SER A 151 -4.71 5.03 10.11
N PRO A 152 -3.51 5.33 9.55
CA PRO A 152 -2.58 6.20 10.29
C PRO A 152 -3.16 7.56 10.64
N PHE A 153 -4.02 8.12 9.79
CA PHE A 153 -4.68 9.40 10.09
C PHE A 153 -5.59 9.28 11.29
N LEU A 154 -6.35 8.19 11.39
CA LEU A 154 -7.30 7.97 12.48
C LEU A 154 -6.58 7.86 13.83
N TRP A 155 -5.40 7.25 13.86
CA TRP A 155 -4.64 7.11 15.10
C TRP A 155 -3.77 8.32 15.43
N TRP A 156 -3.20 8.98 14.43
CA TRP A 156 -2.30 10.11 14.68
C TRP A 156 -3.03 11.45 14.88
N MET A 157 -4.08 11.70 14.09
CA MET A 157 -4.75 12.99 14.08
C MET A 157 -5.74 13.15 15.24
N ARG A 158 -6.00 14.42 15.60
CA ARG A 158 -7.10 14.78 16.47
C ARG A 158 -8.40 14.79 15.66
N ALA A 159 -9.55 14.68 16.34
CA ALA A 159 -10.85 14.59 15.66
C ALA A 159 -11.11 15.80 14.75
N GLY A 160 -10.75 17.00 15.21
CA GLY A 160 -10.89 18.22 14.41
C GLY A 160 -9.99 18.23 13.18
N GLU A 161 -8.76 17.75 13.33
CA GLU A 161 -7.80 17.63 12.21
C GLU A 161 -8.29 16.60 11.18
N LEU A 162 -8.79 15.47 11.65
CA LEU A 162 -9.34 14.43 10.77
C LEU A 162 -10.53 14.97 9.98
N ARG A 163 -11.45 15.70 10.65
CA ARG A 163 -12.59 16.33 10.00
C ARG A 163 -12.13 17.28 8.89
N ALA A 164 -11.12 18.11 9.18
CA ALA A 164 -10.57 19.06 8.22
C ALA A 164 -9.88 18.35 7.03
N LEU A 165 -9.16 17.27 7.30
CA LEU A 165 -8.53 16.46 6.26
C LEU A 165 -9.57 15.83 5.33
N LEU A 166 -10.64 15.30 5.90
CA LEU A 166 -11.66 14.57 5.16
C LEU A 166 -12.66 15.50 4.44
N ALA A 167 -12.67 16.79 4.75
CA ALA A 167 -13.63 17.72 4.16
C ALA A 167 -13.63 17.71 2.62
N PRO A 168 -12.46 17.83 1.91
CA PRO A 168 -12.48 17.76 0.47
C PRO A 168 -12.82 16.37 -0.06
N VAL A 169 -12.54 15.30 0.68
CA VAL A 169 -12.88 13.93 0.28
C VAL A 169 -14.40 13.75 0.35
N VAL A 170 -15.02 14.11 1.48
CA VAL A 170 -16.47 14.01 1.68
C VAL A 170 -17.21 14.92 0.69
N ALA A 171 -16.66 16.11 0.39
CA ALA A 171 -17.25 17.00 -0.61
C ALA A 171 -17.37 16.35 -1.99
N GLY A 172 -16.54 15.36 -2.29
CA GLY A 172 -16.59 14.59 -3.53
C GLY A 172 -17.86 13.75 -3.72
N THR A 173 -18.66 13.54 -2.65
CA THR A 173 -19.94 12.82 -2.75
C THR A 173 -20.94 13.55 -3.64
N ALA A 174 -20.84 14.88 -3.72
CA ALA A 174 -21.70 15.67 -4.62
C ALA A 174 -21.46 15.28 -6.08
N ALA A 175 -20.19 15.14 -6.49
CA ALA A 175 -19.84 14.69 -7.82
C ALA A 175 -20.26 13.23 -8.05
N ALA A 176 -20.06 12.38 -7.05
CA ALA A 176 -20.46 10.96 -7.13
C ALA A 176 -21.97 10.80 -7.30
N ALA A 177 -22.76 11.74 -6.79
CA ALA A 177 -24.23 11.75 -6.93
C ALA A 177 -24.73 12.28 -8.28
N ASP A 178 -23.88 12.99 -9.04
CA ASP A 178 -24.23 13.53 -10.35
C ASP A 178 -24.34 12.36 -11.36
N PRO A 179 -25.49 12.20 -12.04
CA PRO A 179 -25.70 11.04 -12.92
C PRO A 179 -24.73 10.97 -14.10
N ASP A 180 -24.38 12.10 -14.69
CA ASP A 180 -23.45 12.14 -15.84
C ASP A 180 -22.03 11.76 -15.40
N ILE A 181 -21.57 12.33 -14.29
CA ILE A 181 -20.22 12.05 -13.75
C ILE A 181 -20.14 10.57 -13.32
N ALA A 182 -21.16 10.07 -12.63
CA ALA A 182 -21.21 8.67 -12.19
C ALA A 182 -21.19 7.70 -13.38
N ALA A 183 -21.98 8.00 -14.43
CA ALA A 183 -22.02 7.17 -15.62
C ALA A 183 -20.68 7.16 -16.37
N ALA A 184 -20.04 8.33 -16.50
CA ALA A 184 -18.74 8.46 -17.17
C ALA A 184 -17.66 7.68 -16.42
N ARG A 185 -17.60 7.85 -15.09
CA ARG A 185 -16.63 7.15 -14.24
C ARG A 185 -16.83 5.63 -14.30
N ARG A 186 -18.09 5.20 -14.28
CA ARG A 186 -18.43 3.77 -14.34
C ARG A 186 -17.98 3.14 -15.64
N TRP A 187 -18.20 3.84 -16.77
CA TRP A 187 -17.77 3.36 -18.08
C TRP A 187 -16.25 3.29 -18.18
N LEU A 188 -15.54 4.34 -17.72
CA LEU A 188 -14.08 4.37 -17.74
C LEU A 188 -13.47 3.23 -16.92
N ARG A 189 -14.04 2.98 -15.74
CA ARG A 189 -13.60 1.86 -14.89
C ARG A 189 -13.85 0.50 -15.55
N THR A 190 -14.97 0.38 -16.28
CA THR A 190 -15.27 -0.84 -17.01
C THR A 190 -14.24 -1.08 -18.12
N LEU A 191 -13.86 -0.04 -18.86
CA LEU A 191 -12.81 -0.14 -19.90
C LEU A 191 -11.48 -0.58 -19.30
N ASP A 192 -11.10 0.05 -18.18
CA ASP A 192 -9.85 -0.25 -17.50
C ASP A 192 -9.84 -1.68 -16.94
N ALA A 193 -10.94 -2.09 -16.30
CA ALA A 193 -11.09 -3.44 -15.75
C ALA A 193 -11.06 -4.51 -16.84
N ALA A 194 -11.67 -4.23 -18.00
CA ALA A 194 -11.67 -5.16 -19.13
C ALA A 194 -10.26 -5.40 -19.69
N LEU A 195 -9.37 -4.39 -19.56
CA LEU A 195 -7.97 -4.50 -20.00
C LEU A 195 -7.10 -5.27 -19.01
N GLY A 196 -7.60 -5.56 -17.83
CA GLY A 196 -6.89 -6.37 -16.83
C GLY A 196 -6.67 -7.81 -17.27
N ASP A 197 -7.56 -8.34 -18.10
CA ASP A 197 -7.44 -9.70 -18.66
C ASP A 197 -6.84 -9.63 -20.06
N ARG A 198 -5.60 -10.01 -20.22
CA ARG A 198 -4.95 -10.06 -21.53
C ARG A 198 -5.55 -11.18 -22.38
N ARG A 199 -6.14 -10.81 -23.49
CA ARG A 199 -6.73 -11.75 -24.44
C ARG A 199 -5.76 -12.04 -25.57
N ARG A 200 -5.84 -13.26 -26.09
CA ARG A 200 -4.99 -13.74 -27.19
C ARG A 200 -5.85 -14.10 -28.40
N GLY A 201 -5.21 -14.16 -29.57
CA GLY A 201 -5.90 -14.51 -30.81
C GLY A 201 -6.88 -13.42 -31.26
N PRO A 202 -8.02 -13.81 -31.87
CA PRO A 202 -9.01 -12.84 -32.35
C PRO A 202 -9.60 -11.97 -31.25
N ALA A 203 -9.66 -12.47 -30.01
CA ALA A 203 -10.16 -11.72 -28.85
C ALA A 203 -9.25 -10.54 -28.47
N ALA A 204 -8.00 -10.53 -28.92
CA ALA A 204 -7.09 -9.40 -28.72
C ALA A 204 -7.58 -8.12 -29.39
N LEU A 205 -8.48 -8.23 -30.37
CA LEU A 205 -9.11 -7.08 -31.01
C LEU A 205 -9.99 -6.29 -30.01
N VAL A 206 -10.62 -7.00 -29.05
CA VAL A 206 -11.37 -6.36 -27.96
C VAL A 206 -10.45 -5.44 -27.15
N ASP A 207 -9.27 -5.95 -26.76
CA ASP A 207 -8.29 -5.17 -25.98
C ASP A 207 -7.81 -3.94 -26.77
N ARG A 208 -7.64 -4.09 -28.08
CA ARG A 208 -7.21 -2.99 -28.96
C ARG A 208 -8.28 -1.89 -29.02
N ILE A 209 -9.55 -2.28 -29.12
CA ILE A 209 -10.68 -1.36 -29.12
C ILE A 209 -10.75 -0.63 -27.77
N ASP A 210 -10.70 -1.36 -26.66
CA ASP A 210 -10.80 -0.79 -25.32
C ASP A 210 -9.63 0.19 -25.06
N ARG A 211 -8.42 -0.15 -25.49
CA ARG A 211 -7.26 0.76 -25.38
C ARG A 211 -7.46 2.05 -26.18
N ARG A 212 -8.02 1.95 -27.39
CA ARG A 212 -8.32 3.15 -28.21
C ARG A 212 -9.39 4.02 -27.58
N LEU A 213 -10.44 3.39 -27.04
CA LEU A 213 -11.52 4.12 -26.37
C LEU A 213 -10.99 4.82 -25.12
N LEU A 214 -10.20 4.11 -24.31
CA LEU A 214 -9.61 4.67 -23.09
C LEU A 214 -8.65 5.80 -23.44
N GLY A 215 -7.83 5.64 -24.48
CA GLY A 215 -6.92 6.69 -24.98
C GLY A 215 -7.66 7.93 -25.45
N ALA A 216 -8.78 7.75 -26.14
CA ALA A 216 -9.61 8.88 -26.60
C ALA A 216 -10.26 9.63 -25.43
N CYS A 217 -10.52 8.94 -24.33
CA CYS A 217 -11.13 9.54 -23.13
C CYS A 217 -10.10 10.17 -22.19
N ARG A 218 -8.81 9.93 -22.38
CA ARG A 218 -7.75 10.29 -21.40
C ARG A 218 -7.79 11.76 -21.01
N GLU A 219 -7.82 12.64 -22.00
CA GLU A 219 -7.85 14.09 -21.77
C GLU A 219 -9.12 14.50 -21.03
N HIS A 220 -10.27 14.03 -21.49
CA HIS A 220 -11.55 14.34 -20.85
C HIS A 220 -11.63 13.80 -19.43
N SER A 221 -11.10 12.59 -19.21
CA SER A 221 -11.06 11.96 -17.89
C SER A 221 -10.17 12.77 -16.92
N ALA A 222 -8.98 13.17 -17.37
CA ALA A 222 -8.05 13.97 -16.56
C ALA A 222 -8.68 15.31 -16.17
N GLU A 223 -9.29 16.00 -17.13
CA GLU A 223 -9.95 17.28 -16.87
C GLU A 223 -11.19 17.13 -15.99
N LEU A 224 -11.92 16.02 -16.14
CA LEU A 224 -13.07 15.69 -15.30
C LEU A 224 -12.63 15.57 -13.82
N GLU A 225 -11.60 14.78 -13.57
CA GLU A 225 -11.13 14.56 -12.19
C GLU A 225 -10.53 15.85 -11.60
N HIS A 226 -9.84 16.62 -12.42
CA HIS A 226 -9.31 17.91 -11.99
C HIS A 226 -10.45 18.89 -11.60
N ALA A 227 -11.51 18.95 -12.42
CA ALA A 227 -12.66 19.80 -12.15
C ALA A 227 -13.45 19.31 -10.92
N VAL A 228 -13.57 17.99 -10.72
CA VAL A 228 -14.19 17.42 -9.52
C VAL A 228 -13.40 17.80 -8.27
N ALA A 229 -12.08 17.71 -8.34
CA ALA A 229 -11.20 18.08 -7.22
C ALA A 229 -11.35 19.58 -6.89
N ALA A 230 -11.40 20.44 -7.91
CA ALA A 230 -11.61 21.87 -7.72
C ALA A 230 -12.97 22.15 -7.08
N TRP A 231 -14.02 21.46 -7.56
CA TRP A 231 -15.38 21.56 -7.01
C TRP A 231 -15.39 21.16 -5.53
N ALA A 232 -14.80 19.99 -5.20
CA ALA A 232 -14.71 19.51 -3.83
C ALA A 232 -13.93 20.48 -2.93
N SER A 233 -12.83 21.04 -3.43
CA SER A 233 -12.04 22.03 -2.68
C SER A 233 -12.85 23.30 -2.38
N GLU A 234 -13.65 23.72 -3.34
CA GLU A 234 -14.53 24.89 -3.15
C GLU A 234 -15.58 24.62 -2.05
N GLN A 235 -16.19 23.43 -2.08
CA GLN A 235 -17.13 23.01 -1.04
C GLN A 235 -16.45 22.96 0.32
N ALA A 236 -15.21 22.46 0.37
CA ALA A 236 -14.43 22.27 1.60
C ALA A 236 -14.07 23.60 2.27
N LYS A 237 -14.22 24.74 1.58
CA LYS A 237 -13.99 26.07 2.19
C LYS A 237 -14.93 26.34 3.36
N ALA A 238 -16.03 25.61 3.47
CA ALA A 238 -16.94 25.71 4.62
C ALA A 238 -16.28 25.24 5.93
N VAL A 239 -15.17 24.49 5.86
CA VAL A 239 -14.42 24.02 7.02
C VAL A 239 -13.27 25.00 7.32
N ASP A 240 -12.98 25.23 8.58
CA ASP A 240 -11.98 26.17 9.07
C ASP A 240 -10.63 26.00 8.35
N TYR A 241 -10.15 27.10 7.76
CA TYR A 241 -8.90 27.12 6.98
C TYR A 241 -7.67 26.80 7.83
N GLY A 242 -7.63 27.32 9.06
CA GLY A 242 -6.51 27.05 9.98
C GLY A 242 -6.39 25.57 10.33
N LEU A 243 -7.53 24.92 10.59
CA LEU A 243 -7.55 23.48 10.87
C LEU A 243 -7.14 22.68 9.63
N ARG A 244 -7.50 23.14 8.44
CA ARG A 244 -7.10 22.45 7.20
C ARG A 244 -5.59 22.50 6.97
N ILE A 245 -4.95 23.65 7.26
CA ILE A 245 -3.49 23.77 7.18
C ILE A 245 -2.82 22.86 8.21
N ALA A 246 -3.31 22.91 9.46
CA ALA A 246 -2.76 22.05 10.52
C ALA A 246 -2.90 20.57 10.18
N ALA A 247 -4.06 20.18 9.65
CA ALA A 247 -4.27 18.79 9.22
C ALA A 247 -3.30 18.39 8.12
N GLN A 248 -3.05 19.26 7.15
CA GLN A 248 -2.14 19.00 6.04
C GLN A 248 -0.69 18.79 6.53
N GLU A 249 -0.27 19.53 7.54
CA GLU A 249 1.04 19.33 8.18
C GLU A 249 1.13 17.96 8.85
N GLN A 250 0.04 17.51 9.47
CA GLN A 250 -0.01 16.21 10.14
C GLN A 250 0.02 15.04 9.16
N VAL A 251 -0.43 15.24 7.92
CA VAL A 251 -0.35 14.20 6.87
C VAL A 251 1.11 13.78 6.64
N GLY A 252 2.00 14.75 6.51
CA GLY A 252 3.43 14.47 6.30
C GLY A 252 4.04 13.69 7.46
N LEU A 253 3.66 14.05 8.69
CA LEU A 253 4.14 13.35 9.88
C LEU A 253 3.59 11.92 9.96
N ALA A 254 2.29 11.75 9.67
CA ALA A 254 1.67 10.43 9.66
C ALA A 254 2.37 9.51 8.63
N TYR A 255 2.68 10.06 7.46
CA TYR A 255 3.38 9.33 6.41
C TYR A 255 4.79 8.92 6.89
N ALA A 256 5.52 9.84 7.54
CA ALA A 256 6.86 9.54 8.05
C ALA A 256 6.85 8.41 9.08
N GLY A 257 5.86 8.39 9.98
CA GLY A 257 5.71 7.31 10.97
C GLY A 257 5.36 5.98 10.32
N TRP A 258 4.45 6.03 9.36
CA TRP A 258 4.02 4.86 8.59
C TRP A 258 5.19 4.24 7.81
N ASP A 259 5.98 5.10 7.15
CA ASP A 259 7.15 4.68 6.39
C ASP A 259 8.18 3.96 7.28
N ARG A 260 8.36 4.44 8.49
CA ARG A 260 9.29 3.79 9.44
C ARG A 260 8.86 2.37 9.81
N LEU A 261 7.57 2.13 9.92
CA LEU A 261 7.08 0.83 10.36
C LEU A 261 6.92 -0.17 9.21
N LEU A 262 6.50 0.29 8.03
CA LEU A 262 6.09 -0.61 6.96
C LEU A 262 7.08 -0.72 5.81
N THR A 263 7.76 0.38 5.43
CA THR A 263 8.53 0.38 4.19
C THR A 263 10.02 0.38 4.38
N UNK A 264 10.52 -0.24 3.57
CA UNK A 264 11.93 -0.38 3.60
C UNK A 264 12.49 0.55 2.58
N UNK A 265 11.78 1.43 2.40
CA UNK A 265 12.25 2.20 1.34
C UNK A 265 13.46 2.88 1.67
N UNK A 266 13.81 3.00 0.93
CA UNK A 266 14.92 3.63 0.78
C UNK A 266 15.79 4.26 1.67
N UNK A 267 15.90 4.75 1.94
CA UNK A 267 16.92 5.53 2.38
C UNK A 267 17.64 5.01 3.58
N UNK A 268 18.51 5.01 3.48
CA UNK A 268 19.48 4.68 4.32
C UNK A 268 19.18 4.24 5.70
N UNK A 269 19.07 4.11 6.16
CA UNK A 269 19.19 3.52 7.39
C UNK A 269 18.16 2.44 7.61
N UNK A 270 18.49 1.71 7.88
CA UNK A 270 17.74 0.60 8.12
C UNK A 270 16.43 0.90 8.78
N UNK A 271 15.84 1.40 8.25
CA UNK A 271 14.60 1.54 8.79
C UNK A 271 14.10 0.18 9.05
N UNK A 272 14.19 0.14 9.87
CA UNK A 272 13.75 -1.07 10.27
C UNK A 272 12.37 -1.18 9.95
N UNK A 273 12.05 -1.53 9.22
CA UNK A 273 10.97 -1.86 8.99
C UNK A 273 10.61 -2.65 10.05
N VAL A 274 10.13 -2.24 10.94
CA VAL A 274 9.74 -2.93 12.16
C VAL A 274 8.68 -4.02 11.89
N ALA A 275 7.78 -3.74 10.99
CA ALA A 275 6.75 -4.72 10.62
C ALA A 275 7.31 -5.90 9.82
N LEU A 276 8.21 -5.64 8.88
CA LEU A 276 8.73 -6.70 7.99
C LEU A 276 9.40 -7.86 8.73
N PRO A 277 10.28 -7.62 9.71
CA PRO A 277 10.84 -8.74 10.47
C PRO A 277 9.78 -9.59 11.17
N ALA A 278 8.73 -8.99 11.69
CA ALA A 278 7.61 -9.74 12.29
C ALA A 278 6.87 -10.55 11.22
N TRP A 279 6.58 -9.93 10.07
CA TRP A 279 5.88 -10.60 8.96
C TRP A 279 6.65 -11.83 8.46
N ARG A 280 7.97 -11.77 8.40
CA ARG A 280 8.82 -12.91 8.00
C ARG A 280 8.67 -14.11 8.94
N LEU A 281 8.29 -13.85 10.20
CA LEU A 281 8.03 -14.90 11.19
C LEU A 281 6.55 -15.31 11.25
N GLY A 282 5.73 -14.82 10.30
CA GLY A 282 4.30 -15.08 10.30
C GLY A 282 3.54 -14.35 11.39
N ARG A 283 4.12 -13.25 11.89
CA ARG A 283 3.52 -12.45 12.96
C ARG A 283 3.11 -11.08 12.41
N HIS A 284 2.02 -10.52 12.92
CA HIS A 284 1.67 -9.13 12.63
C HIS A 284 1.51 -8.38 13.96
N PRO A 285 2.06 -7.16 14.06
CA PRO A 285 1.88 -6.39 15.31
C PRO A 285 0.39 -6.19 15.61
N SER A 286 -0.06 -6.55 16.81
CA SER A 286 -1.48 -6.41 17.20
C SER A 286 -1.97 -4.98 17.07
N HIS A 287 -1.09 -4.01 17.39
CA HIS A 287 -1.44 -2.60 17.43
C HIS A 287 -0.48 -1.80 16.55
N LEU A 288 -0.56 -2.05 15.24
CA LEU A 288 0.34 -1.43 14.25
C LEU A 288 0.22 0.09 14.25
N ASN A 289 -1.00 0.61 14.25
CA ASN A 289 -1.22 2.05 14.24
C ASN A 289 -0.81 2.72 15.56
N ALA A 290 -0.97 2.03 16.68
CA ALA A 290 -0.43 2.51 17.96
C ALA A 290 1.10 2.61 17.89
N GLY A 291 1.75 1.69 17.17
CA GLY A 291 3.19 1.74 16.89
C GLY A 291 3.56 2.96 16.04
N VAL A 292 2.74 3.30 15.04
CA VAL A 292 2.95 4.53 14.24
C VAL A 292 2.93 5.76 15.15
N VAL A 293 1.95 5.82 16.07
CA VAL A 293 1.82 6.93 17.02
C VAL A 293 3.06 6.99 17.93
N ALA A 294 3.53 5.85 18.42
CA ALA A 294 4.73 5.80 19.27
C ALA A 294 5.97 6.31 18.52
N ALA A 295 6.14 5.88 17.27
CA ALA A 295 7.26 6.33 16.42
C ALA A 295 7.21 7.84 16.16
N LEU A 296 6.02 8.36 15.85
CA LEU A 296 5.82 9.78 15.58
C LEU A 296 6.02 10.63 16.85
N THR A 297 5.58 10.12 17.99
CA THR A 297 5.77 10.79 19.28
C THR A 297 7.26 10.91 19.58
N GLU A 298 8.03 9.84 19.37
CA GLU A 298 9.47 9.84 19.60
C GLU A 298 10.18 10.76 18.60
N LEU A 299 9.76 10.74 17.33
CA LEU A 299 10.30 11.63 16.30
C LEU A 299 10.08 13.09 16.68
N SER A 300 8.86 13.43 17.08
CA SER A 300 8.50 14.80 17.50
C SER A 300 9.35 15.24 18.70
N ARG A 301 9.59 14.34 19.64
CA ARG A 301 10.39 14.63 20.84
C ARG A 301 11.85 14.90 20.46
N ARG A 302 12.45 14.11 19.57
CA ARG A 302 13.88 14.27 19.20
C ARG A 302 14.13 15.48 18.30
N ASP A 303 13.22 15.74 17.38
CA ASP A 303 13.40 16.78 16.36
C ASP A 303 12.80 18.14 16.76
N ARG A 304 12.33 18.25 18.02
CA ARG A 304 11.68 19.46 18.52
C ARG A 304 10.48 19.94 17.68
N LEU A 305 9.86 19.00 16.97
CA LEU A 305 8.60 19.26 16.27
C LEU A 305 7.43 19.41 17.25
N ALA A 306 7.74 19.33 18.54
CA ALA A 306 6.77 19.34 19.62
C ALA A 306 6.29 20.75 20.02
N ASP A 307 6.80 21.83 19.43
CA ASP A 307 6.41 23.19 19.81
C ASP A 307 4.90 23.42 19.61
N GLY A 308 4.29 22.74 18.65
CA GLY A 308 2.84 22.78 18.47
C GLY A 308 2.08 21.64 19.15
N TYR A 309 2.79 20.64 19.69
CA TYR A 309 2.19 19.42 20.22
C TYR A 309 1.30 19.69 21.45
N GLY A 310 1.73 20.61 22.31
CA GLY A 310 0.96 20.99 23.49
C GLY A 310 -0.42 21.56 23.16
N ASN A 311 -0.53 22.26 22.04
CA ASN A 311 -1.80 22.84 21.60
C ASN A 311 -2.79 21.79 21.11
N ARG A 312 -2.30 20.59 20.78
CA ARG A 312 -3.14 19.47 20.34
C ARG A 312 -3.75 18.67 21.50
N LEU A 313 -3.20 18.83 22.71
CA LEU A 313 -3.58 18.02 23.86
C LEU A 313 -5.03 18.29 24.33
N GLY A 314 -5.60 19.42 23.95
CA GLY A 314 -6.97 19.77 24.31
C GLY A 314 -8.05 19.12 23.46
N ASP A 315 -7.68 18.52 22.33
CA ASP A 315 -8.65 17.87 21.43
C ASP A 315 -8.55 16.36 21.55
N ARG A 316 -9.66 15.70 21.25
CA ARG A 316 -9.81 14.26 21.36
C ARG A 316 -9.06 13.54 20.21
N PRO A 317 -8.27 12.47 20.49
CA PRO A 317 -7.69 11.67 19.43
C PRO A 317 -8.79 11.06 18.55
N ALA A 318 -8.56 11.03 17.24
CA ALA A 318 -9.59 10.55 16.31
C ALA A 318 -9.91 9.06 16.50
N CYS A 319 -8.95 8.25 16.94
CA CYS A 319 -9.21 6.82 17.21
C CYS A 319 -10.22 6.59 18.34
N ASP A 320 -10.43 7.58 19.22
CA ASP A 320 -11.46 7.51 20.26
C ASP A 320 -12.88 7.54 19.68
N LEU A 321 -13.03 7.87 18.40
CA LEU A 321 -14.30 7.80 17.68
C LEU A 321 -14.71 6.35 17.36
N LEU A 322 -13.81 5.40 17.55
CA LEU A 322 -14.08 3.96 17.42
C LEU A 322 -14.55 3.40 18.77
N GLU A 323 -15.46 2.45 18.71
CA GLU A 323 -15.94 1.77 19.92
C GLU A 323 -14.86 0.92 20.58
N GLU A 324 -14.12 0.15 19.75
CA GLU A 324 -13.01 -0.70 20.21
C GLU A 324 -11.77 -0.45 19.34
N PRO A 325 -11.03 0.64 19.60
CA PRO A 325 -9.88 0.99 18.74
C PRO A 325 -8.83 -0.12 18.63
N GLY A 326 -8.53 -0.84 19.72
CA GLY A 326 -7.54 -1.91 19.71
C GLY A 326 -7.92 -3.06 18.79
N LEU A 327 -9.19 -3.45 18.78
CA LEU A 327 -9.68 -4.54 17.92
C LEU A 327 -9.59 -4.12 16.43
N VAL A 328 -9.97 -2.89 16.15
CA VAL A 328 -9.88 -2.36 14.78
C VAL A 328 -8.41 -2.28 14.33
N ASP A 329 -7.51 -1.83 15.21
CA ASP A 329 -6.07 -1.77 14.92
C ASP A 329 -5.53 -3.16 14.55
N THR A 330 -5.94 -4.19 15.30
CA THR A 330 -5.52 -5.58 15.02
C THR A 330 -5.99 -6.02 13.61
N ARG A 331 -7.22 -5.69 13.24
CA ARG A 331 -7.75 -6.03 11.91
C ARG A 331 -6.99 -5.30 10.80
N VAL A 332 -6.69 -4.03 11.00
CA VAL A 332 -5.93 -3.24 10.02
C VAL A 332 -4.50 -3.77 9.89
N SER A 333 -3.86 -4.10 11.01
CA SER A 333 -2.51 -4.67 11.03
C SER A 333 -2.44 -5.98 10.23
N ARG A 334 -3.41 -6.85 10.43
CA ARG A 334 -3.50 -8.10 9.69
C ARG A 334 -3.65 -7.85 8.19
N LEU A 335 -4.53 -6.91 7.82
CA LEU A 335 -4.71 -6.54 6.42
C LEU A 335 -3.40 -6.01 5.81
N ALA A 336 -2.64 -5.19 6.55
CA ALA A 336 -1.36 -4.70 6.09
C ALA A 336 -0.40 -5.85 5.79
N ALA A 337 -0.33 -6.85 6.68
CA ALA A 337 0.50 -8.03 6.49
C ALA A 337 0.07 -8.81 5.24
N GLU A 338 -1.24 -9.03 5.08
CA GLU A 338 -1.79 -9.74 3.91
C GLU A 338 -1.53 -9.03 2.57
N LEU A 339 -1.47 -7.71 2.59
CA LEU A 339 -1.24 -6.92 1.38
C LEU A 339 0.24 -6.83 1.00
N LEU A 340 1.12 -6.82 1.99
CA LEU A 340 2.54 -6.48 1.80
C LEU A 340 3.47 -7.68 1.92
N HIS A 341 2.96 -8.86 2.31
CA HIS A 341 3.76 -10.06 2.49
C HIS A 341 2.93 -11.31 2.19
N GLU A 342 3.59 -12.37 1.77
CA GLU A 342 2.92 -13.66 1.51
C GLU A 342 2.42 -14.29 2.81
N GLU A 343 1.22 -14.86 2.75
CA GLU A 343 0.63 -15.52 3.91
C GLU A 343 1.50 -16.71 4.35
N PRO A 344 1.86 -16.78 5.63
CA PRO A 344 2.66 -17.91 6.11
C PRO A 344 1.84 -19.21 6.16
N PRO A 345 2.50 -20.39 6.10
CA PRO A 345 1.80 -21.67 6.09
C PRO A 345 0.86 -21.89 7.29
N GLY A 346 1.17 -21.29 8.43
CA GLY A 346 0.34 -21.40 9.65
C GLY A 346 -0.68 -20.27 9.83
N GLY A 347 -0.81 -19.38 8.83
CA GLY A 347 -1.65 -18.19 8.96
C GLY A 347 -1.00 -17.12 9.83
N TRP A 348 -1.58 -15.94 9.82
CA TRP A 348 -1.06 -14.79 10.56
C TRP A 348 -1.38 -14.88 12.06
N GLN A 349 -0.37 -14.67 12.91
CA GLN A 349 -0.52 -14.65 14.37
C GLN A 349 -0.26 -13.23 14.89
N PRO A 350 -1.12 -12.71 15.78
CA PRO A 350 -0.88 -11.38 16.36
C PRO A 350 0.31 -11.40 17.31
N LEU A 351 1.01 -10.28 17.41
CA LEU A 351 2.18 -10.10 18.26
C LEU A 351 2.09 -8.74 18.95
N ASP A 352 2.07 -8.75 20.28
CA ASP A 352 2.06 -7.52 21.06
C ASP A 352 3.44 -6.85 21.06
N TRP A 353 3.46 -5.51 21.11
CA TRP A 353 4.72 -4.76 21.12
C TRP A 353 5.63 -5.12 22.30
N GLU A 354 5.02 -5.55 23.41
CA GLU A 354 5.77 -5.97 24.61
C GLU A 354 6.59 -7.25 24.35
N ASP A 355 6.07 -8.13 23.50
CA ASP A 355 6.73 -9.39 23.13
C ASP A 355 7.65 -9.27 21.93
N TYR A 356 7.55 -8.17 21.19
CA TYR A 356 8.31 -7.93 19.95
C TYR A 356 9.84 -8.05 20.18
N PRO A 357 10.42 -7.43 21.23
CA PRO A 357 11.87 -7.56 21.40
C PRO A 357 12.34 -9.01 21.54
N GLU A 358 11.64 -9.82 22.32
CA GLU A 358 12.03 -11.21 22.53
C GLU A 358 11.75 -12.08 21.30
N GLN A 359 10.57 -11.92 20.68
CA GLN A 359 10.15 -12.81 19.58
C GLN A 359 10.73 -12.41 18.23
N VAL A 360 11.04 -11.14 18.01
CA VAL A 360 11.49 -10.66 16.70
C VAL A 360 12.95 -10.18 16.77
N VAL A 361 13.29 -9.29 17.72
CA VAL A 361 14.63 -8.71 17.78
C VAL A 361 15.67 -9.78 18.14
N ASP A 362 15.45 -10.51 19.23
CA ASP A 362 16.39 -11.57 19.65
C ASP A 362 16.51 -12.65 18.57
N HIS A 363 15.36 -13.04 17.96
CA HIS A 363 15.37 -14.02 16.88
C HIS A 363 16.24 -13.55 15.70
N GLY A 364 16.08 -12.30 15.26
CA GLY A 364 16.87 -11.73 14.16
C GLY A 364 18.36 -11.68 14.47
N TRP A 365 18.72 -11.35 15.70
CA TRP A 365 20.12 -11.37 16.13
C TRP A 365 20.69 -12.79 16.07
N ARG A 366 19.92 -13.80 16.49
CA ARG A 366 20.36 -15.20 16.46
C ARG A 366 20.50 -15.71 15.01
N GLU A 367 19.63 -15.27 14.09
CA GLU A 367 19.78 -15.55 12.66
C GLU A 367 21.09 -14.97 12.12
N SER A 368 21.40 -13.73 12.50
CA SER A 368 22.65 -13.08 12.07
C SER A 368 23.87 -13.81 12.65
N ALA A 369 23.81 -14.24 13.91
CA ALA A 369 24.89 -15.01 14.54
C ALA A 369 25.08 -16.36 13.83
N ALA A 370 23.97 -17.01 13.42
CA ALA A 370 24.03 -18.27 12.67
C ALA A 370 24.68 -18.08 11.31
N ALA A 371 24.35 -16.98 10.60
CA ALA A 371 24.96 -16.64 9.31
C ALA A 371 26.46 -16.39 9.48
N LEU A 372 26.86 -15.75 10.55
CA LEU A 372 28.28 -15.49 10.83
C LEU A 372 29.01 -16.80 11.15
N GLN A 373 28.36 -17.70 11.91
CA GLN A 373 28.93 -19.03 12.22
C GLN A 373 29.16 -19.82 10.92
N ALA A 374 28.18 -19.80 10.01
CA ALA A 374 28.32 -20.46 8.68
C ALA A 374 29.47 -19.84 7.88
N ALA A 375 29.65 -18.52 7.94
CA ALA A 375 30.76 -17.82 7.26
C ALA A 375 32.13 -18.20 7.83
N LEU A 376 32.17 -18.59 9.11
CA LEU A 376 33.39 -19.08 9.76
C LEU A 376 33.75 -20.51 9.35
N GLY A 377 32.84 -21.21 8.64
CA GLY A 377 33.04 -22.57 8.20
C GLY A 377 32.66 -23.65 9.22
N ASP A 378 32.00 -23.27 10.29
CA ASP A 378 31.56 -24.17 11.37
C ASP A 378 30.03 -24.28 11.34
N ASP A 379 29.51 -25.42 10.94
CA ASP A 379 28.08 -25.63 10.74
C ASP A 379 27.49 -26.46 11.92
N HIS A 380 27.32 -25.78 13.05
CA HIS A 380 26.67 -26.37 14.22
C HIS A 380 25.25 -25.81 14.35
N PRO A 381 24.21 -26.65 14.36
CA PRO A 381 22.83 -26.16 14.27
C PRO A 381 22.33 -25.36 15.47
N HIS A 382 22.90 -25.57 16.66
CA HIS A 382 22.40 -24.93 17.88
C HIS A 382 23.42 -24.05 18.58
N THR A 383 24.62 -23.94 18.04
CA THR A 383 25.74 -23.23 18.69
C THR A 383 26.35 -22.26 17.70
N GLY A 384 26.31 -20.99 18.04
CA GLY A 384 26.90 -19.92 17.24
C GLY A 384 28.38 -19.67 17.58
N PRO A 385 28.95 -18.61 17.05
CA PRO A 385 30.38 -18.37 17.21
C PRO A 385 30.73 -18.00 18.65
N ALA A 386 31.90 -18.44 19.08
CA ALA A 386 32.54 -17.92 20.30
C ALA A 386 33.28 -16.65 19.92
N LEU A 387 33.07 -15.58 20.69
CA LEU A 387 33.59 -14.25 20.36
C LEU A 387 35.12 -14.20 20.39
N ASP A 388 35.79 -15.00 21.24
CA ASP A 388 37.24 -15.05 21.29
C ASP A 388 37.85 -15.48 19.94
N LYS A 389 37.26 -16.54 19.31
CA LYS A 389 37.70 -17.04 18.00
C LYS A 389 37.44 -16.03 16.91
N LEU A 390 36.24 -15.44 16.94
CA LEU A 390 35.80 -14.46 15.95
C LEU A 390 36.70 -13.21 15.97
N LEU A 391 36.96 -12.67 17.18
CA LEU A 391 37.83 -11.49 17.35
C LEU A 391 39.28 -11.81 16.94
N ALA A 392 39.78 -13.01 17.27
CA ALA A 392 41.09 -13.44 16.85
C ALA A 392 41.25 -13.46 15.33
N ARG A 393 40.23 -13.93 14.60
CA ARG A 393 40.25 -13.95 13.13
C ARG A 393 40.20 -12.54 12.54
N LEU A 394 39.42 -11.64 13.15
CA LEU A 394 39.36 -10.24 12.74
C LEU A 394 40.69 -9.55 12.97
N ALA A 395 41.32 -9.79 14.11
CA ALA A 395 42.66 -9.23 14.46
C ALA A 395 43.73 -9.80 13.51
N ALA A 396 43.57 -11.01 12.99
CA ALA A 396 44.46 -11.62 12.01
C ALA A 396 44.25 -11.08 10.58
N GLY A 397 43.29 -10.16 10.38
CA GLY A 397 43.08 -9.51 9.10
C GLY A 397 42.10 -10.26 8.16
N GLU A 398 41.30 -11.18 8.70
CA GLU A 398 40.36 -11.99 7.90
C GLU A 398 39.01 -11.31 7.66
N ALA A 399 38.87 -10.03 7.98
CA ALA A 399 37.58 -9.30 7.83
C ALA A 399 37.01 -9.35 6.41
N GLU A 400 37.88 -9.18 5.40
CA GLU A 400 37.45 -9.23 3.98
C GLU A 400 36.95 -10.62 3.59
N THR A 401 37.57 -11.68 4.08
CA THR A 401 37.16 -13.06 3.82
C THR A 401 35.79 -13.33 4.41
N LEU A 402 35.56 -12.92 5.66
CA LEU A 402 34.25 -13.06 6.33
C LEU A 402 33.19 -12.21 5.65
N ALA A 403 33.53 -10.99 5.26
CA ALA A 403 32.60 -10.09 4.57
C ALA A 403 32.16 -10.70 3.22
N ALA A 404 33.09 -11.28 2.47
CA ALA A 404 32.81 -11.93 1.18
C ALA A 404 31.92 -13.17 1.38
N ALA A 405 32.19 -13.97 2.41
CA ALA A 405 31.38 -15.16 2.72
C ALA A 405 29.94 -14.78 3.09
N LEU A 406 29.75 -13.72 3.90
CA LEU A 406 28.43 -13.22 4.26
C LEU A 406 27.69 -12.68 3.04
N ALA A 407 28.37 -11.90 2.19
CA ALA A 407 27.75 -11.36 0.97
C ALA A 407 27.32 -12.49 0.03
N GLY A 408 28.14 -13.55 -0.10
CA GLY A 408 27.80 -14.73 -0.90
C GLY A 408 26.58 -15.48 -0.33
N GLY A 409 26.45 -15.56 0.98
CA GLY A 409 25.31 -16.15 1.65
C GLY A 409 24.03 -15.37 1.36
N VAL A 410 24.10 -14.06 1.48
CA VAL A 410 22.95 -13.18 1.19
C VAL A 410 22.54 -13.27 -0.30
N ALA A 411 23.51 -13.31 -1.21
CA ALA A 411 23.25 -13.42 -2.63
C ALA A 411 22.52 -14.74 -2.97
N ARG A 412 22.93 -15.85 -2.36
CA ARG A 412 22.27 -17.15 -2.56
C ARG A 412 20.83 -17.15 -2.00
N ALA A 413 20.62 -16.51 -0.85
CA ALA A 413 19.30 -16.38 -0.26
C ALA A 413 18.37 -15.51 -1.13
N ALA A 414 18.92 -14.46 -1.76
CA ALA A 414 18.18 -13.54 -2.62
C ALA A 414 17.71 -14.19 -3.93
N GLU A 415 18.34 -15.28 -4.38
CA GLU A 415 17.89 -16.04 -5.55
C GLU A 415 16.53 -16.72 -5.29
N VAL A 416 16.19 -16.94 -4.04
CA VAL A 416 14.93 -17.59 -3.63
C VAL A 416 13.83 -16.55 -3.36
N ALA A 417 14.22 -15.33 -2.97
CA ALA A 417 13.26 -14.26 -2.68
C ALA A 417 13.81 -12.93 -3.22
N PRO A 418 12.98 -12.10 -3.85
CA PRO A 418 13.47 -10.84 -4.43
C PRO A 418 14.06 -9.93 -3.36
N PRO A 419 15.24 -9.36 -3.61
CA PRO A 419 15.89 -8.48 -2.65
C PRO A 419 15.18 -7.12 -2.60
N LEU A 420 14.70 -6.76 -1.43
CA LEU A 420 14.05 -5.47 -1.22
C LEU A 420 14.96 -4.38 -0.64
N PRO A 421 16.05 -4.69 0.08
CA PRO A 421 16.92 -3.62 0.58
C PRO A 421 17.98 -3.21 -0.44
N PRO A 422 18.55 -2.02 -0.30
CA PRO A 422 19.66 -1.59 -1.15
C PRO A 422 20.86 -2.52 -0.98
N VAL A 423 21.65 -2.62 -2.02
CA VAL A 423 22.85 -3.46 -2.01
C VAL A 423 23.79 -2.97 -0.90
N ARG A 424 24.04 -3.82 0.08
CA ARG A 424 24.93 -3.54 1.21
C ARG A 424 26.30 -4.14 0.92
N SER A 425 27.34 -3.44 1.31
CA SER A 425 28.69 -3.99 1.18
C SER A 425 28.89 -5.18 2.13
N GLY A 426 29.78 -6.08 1.78
CA GLY A 426 30.14 -7.19 2.66
C GLY A 426 30.65 -6.71 4.02
N ARG A 427 31.30 -5.56 4.04
CA ARG A 427 31.76 -4.95 5.31
C ARG A 427 30.60 -4.48 6.18
N ASP A 428 29.58 -3.86 5.58
CA ASP A 428 28.38 -3.45 6.34
C ASP A 428 27.68 -4.67 6.93
N LEU A 429 27.59 -5.76 6.15
CA LEU A 429 27.03 -7.01 6.63
C LEU A 429 27.84 -7.57 7.80
N LEU A 430 29.17 -7.53 7.70
CA LEU A 430 30.05 -8.02 8.77
C LEU A 430 29.84 -7.22 10.07
N VAL A 431 29.77 -5.87 9.97
CA VAL A 431 29.51 -5.00 11.12
C VAL A 431 28.17 -5.37 11.77
N ASP A 432 27.13 -5.51 10.96
CA ASP A 432 25.80 -5.84 11.47
C ASP A 432 25.74 -7.23 12.14
N HIS A 433 26.33 -8.23 11.49
CA HIS A 433 26.31 -9.61 12.02
C HIS A 433 27.19 -9.73 13.29
N LEU A 434 28.32 -9.04 13.33
CA LEU A 434 29.14 -8.97 14.52
C LEU A 434 28.40 -8.27 15.66
N SER A 435 27.75 -7.14 15.37
CA SER A 435 26.95 -6.41 16.35
C SER A 435 25.84 -7.30 16.93
N ALA A 436 25.11 -8.01 16.06
CA ALA A 436 24.06 -8.93 16.47
C ALA A 436 24.60 -10.05 17.35
N THR A 437 25.75 -10.63 16.98
CA THR A 437 26.41 -11.70 17.76
C THR A 437 26.80 -11.21 19.16
N VAL A 438 27.34 -10.00 19.25
CA VAL A 438 27.69 -9.35 20.52
C VAL A 438 26.43 -9.17 21.39
N CYS A 439 25.32 -8.72 20.77
CA CYS A 439 24.05 -8.55 21.45
C CYS A 439 23.55 -9.91 22.02
N CYS A 440 23.60 -10.98 21.19
CA CYS A 440 23.27 -12.34 21.65
C CYS A 440 24.09 -12.77 22.87
N ALA A 441 25.41 -12.52 22.81
CA ALA A 441 26.31 -12.90 23.90
C ALA A 441 25.97 -12.16 25.20
N ALA A 442 25.63 -10.88 25.11
CA ALA A 442 25.24 -10.07 26.28
C ALA A 442 23.89 -10.54 26.84
N VAL A 443 22.94 -10.92 25.97
CA VAL A 443 21.66 -11.50 26.41
C VAL A 443 21.89 -12.86 27.08
N ASP A 444 22.74 -13.70 26.48
CA ASP A 444 23.08 -15.04 27.04
C ASP A 444 23.80 -14.91 28.39
N ALA A 445 24.56 -13.84 28.60
CA ALA A 445 25.21 -13.57 29.89
C ALA A 445 24.24 -13.10 30.99
N GLY A 446 23.01 -12.74 30.59
CA GLY A 446 21.97 -12.29 31.53
C GLY A 446 22.16 -10.84 31.99
N THR A 447 23.02 -10.09 31.32
CA THR A 447 23.34 -8.70 31.71
C THR A 447 22.63 -7.67 30.84
N ALA A 448 21.93 -8.14 29.80
CA ALA A 448 21.24 -7.30 28.85
C ALA A 448 19.96 -7.99 28.35
N SER A 449 19.09 -7.22 27.73
CA SER A 449 17.87 -7.73 27.10
C SER A 449 17.63 -7.05 25.76
N PRO A 450 16.96 -7.71 24.83
CA PRO A 450 16.58 -7.05 23.57
C PRO A 450 15.52 -5.97 23.83
N GLY A 451 15.53 -4.94 23.02
CA GLY A 451 14.56 -3.86 23.08
C GLY A 451 14.25 -3.31 21.71
N LEU A 452 13.26 -2.45 21.65
CA LEU A 452 12.89 -1.74 20.43
C LEU A 452 12.88 -0.24 20.69
N ASP A 453 13.68 0.49 19.92
CA ASP A 453 13.61 1.94 19.86
C ASP A 453 12.83 2.30 18.59
N TRP A 454 11.85 3.18 18.73
CA TRP A 454 10.96 3.50 17.62
C TRP A 454 11.67 4.19 16.43
N LEU A 455 12.81 4.84 16.67
CA LEU A 455 13.55 5.52 15.60
C LEU A 455 14.80 4.74 15.17
N ASP A 456 15.49 4.11 16.14
CA ASP A 456 16.75 3.41 15.87
C ASP A 456 16.54 1.92 15.56
N GLY A 457 15.36 1.38 15.85
CA GLY A 457 15.05 -0.03 15.62
C GLY A 457 15.53 -0.93 16.77
N PRO A 458 16.00 -2.15 16.47
CA PRO A 458 16.47 -3.07 17.52
C PRO A 458 17.60 -2.48 18.34
N VAL A 459 17.49 -2.57 19.67
CA VAL A 459 18.51 -2.04 20.60
C VAL A 459 18.79 -3.04 21.70
N LEU A 460 20.01 -3.00 22.22
CA LEU A 460 20.40 -3.78 23.39
C LEU A 460 20.22 -2.90 24.64
N LEU A 461 19.40 -3.37 25.57
CA LEU A 461 19.18 -2.71 26.86
C LEU A 461 20.11 -3.34 27.88
N SER A 462 21.14 -2.61 28.32
CA SER A 462 22.11 -3.11 29.29
C SER A 462 22.30 -2.10 30.40
N ARG A 463 22.37 -2.61 31.64
CA ARG A 463 22.69 -1.81 32.83
C ARG A 463 24.18 -1.77 33.09
N ALA A 464 24.92 -2.76 32.59
CA ALA A 464 26.34 -2.96 32.90
C ALA A 464 27.26 -2.20 31.95
N ALA A 465 26.89 -2.05 30.67
CA ALA A 465 27.77 -1.43 29.69
C ALA A 465 26.96 -0.40 28.85
N PRO A 466 27.50 0.81 28.66
CA PRO A 466 26.79 1.85 27.93
C PRO A 466 26.62 1.50 26.46
N ARG A 467 25.41 1.70 25.94
CA ARG A 467 25.03 1.47 24.54
C ARG A 467 25.92 2.30 23.59
N ALA A 468 26.23 3.51 23.96
CA ALA A 468 26.95 4.47 23.11
C ALA A 468 28.36 4.00 22.68
N GLY A 469 28.98 3.12 23.45
CA GLY A 469 30.32 2.61 23.15
C GLY A 469 30.34 1.37 22.25
N LEU A 470 29.21 0.72 22.02
CA LEU A 470 29.17 -0.57 21.32
C LEU A 470 29.42 -0.41 19.81
N ALA A 471 28.70 0.49 19.14
CA ALA A 471 28.78 0.64 17.69
C ALA A 471 30.20 1.01 17.21
N PRO A 472 30.89 2.01 17.81
CA PRO A 472 32.24 2.29 17.39
C PRO A 472 33.23 1.16 17.72
N ALA A 473 33.02 0.41 18.81
CA ALA A 473 33.87 -0.73 19.18
C ALA A 473 33.71 -1.89 18.16
N VAL A 474 32.48 -2.17 17.73
CA VAL A 474 32.21 -3.17 16.70
C VAL A 474 32.83 -2.75 15.37
N ALA A 475 32.66 -1.47 14.98
CA ALA A 475 33.23 -0.95 13.74
C ALA A 475 34.76 -1.05 13.74
N ALA A 476 35.41 -0.71 14.84
CA ALA A 476 36.88 -0.80 14.97
C ALA A 476 37.38 -2.24 14.82
N ALA A 477 36.66 -3.21 15.39
CA ALA A 477 37.01 -4.62 15.28
C ALA A 477 36.78 -5.14 13.84
N ALA A 478 35.64 -4.82 13.22
CA ALA A 478 35.27 -5.33 11.89
C ALA A 478 36.06 -4.67 10.76
N GLU A 479 36.34 -3.36 10.87
CA GLU A 479 36.96 -2.59 9.79
C GLU A 479 38.50 -2.50 9.90
N ALA A 480 39.02 -2.42 11.12
CA ALA A 480 40.42 -2.21 11.34
C ALA A 480 41.12 -3.34 12.11
N GLY A 481 40.39 -4.40 12.47
CA GLY A 481 40.95 -5.49 13.28
C GLY A 481 41.32 -5.09 14.70
N GLN A 482 40.86 -3.92 15.17
CA GLN A 482 41.18 -3.39 16.50
C GLN A 482 40.13 -3.91 17.49
N ASP A 483 40.36 -5.09 18.05
CA ASP A 483 39.40 -5.76 18.92
C ASP A 483 39.44 -5.27 20.39
N GLY A 484 40.46 -4.50 20.77
CA GLY A 484 40.62 -4.01 22.15
C GLY A 484 39.41 -3.31 22.73
N PRO A 485 38.90 -2.27 22.06
CA PRO A 485 37.68 -1.57 22.56
C PRO A 485 36.47 -2.50 22.73
N LEU A 486 36.30 -3.44 21.83
CA LEU A 486 35.15 -4.39 21.89
C LEU A 486 35.36 -5.40 23.04
N ARG A 487 36.60 -5.90 23.23
CA ARG A 487 36.89 -6.77 24.36
C ARG A 487 36.64 -6.05 25.71
N ALA A 488 37.04 -4.81 25.80
CA ALA A 488 36.78 -4.02 27.01
C ALA A 488 35.30 -3.79 27.26
N TRP A 489 34.51 -3.56 26.18
CA TRP A 489 33.05 -3.42 26.28
C TRP A 489 32.41 -4.73 26.76
N LEU A 490 32.81 -5.86 26.17
CA LEU A 490 32.31 -7.19 26.52
C LEU A 490 32.63 -7.57 27.96
N GLU A 491 33.82 -7.23 28.41
CA GLU A 491 34.24 -7.47 29.81
C GLU A 491 33.33 -6.69 30.78
N ARG A 492 33.11 -5.38 30.50
CA ARG A 492 32.19 -4.58 31.30
C ARG A 492 30.76 -5.14 31.28
N ALA A 493 30.33 -5.72 30.14
CA ALA A 493 29.04 -6.36 30.00
C ALA A 493 28.97 -7.75 30.66
N GLY A 494 30.09 -8.25 31.22
CA GLY A 494 30.10 -9.55 31.89
C GLY A 494 30.05 -10.74 30.96
N VAL A 495 30.44 -10.54 29.69
CA VAL A 495 30.37 -11.60 28.66
C VAL A 495 31.66 -12.44 28.74
N ARG A 496 31.51 -13.76 28.73
CA ARG A 496 32.62 -14.70 28.59
C ARG A 496 32.89 -14.97 27.12
N LEU A 497 34.02 -14.54 26.62
CA LEU A 497 34.35 -14.57 25.20
C LEU A 497 34.48 -15.97 24.64
N GLU A 498 34.89 -16.92 25.45
CA GLU A 498 35.09 -18.33 25.06
C GLU A 498 33.78 -19.11 24.98
N ARG A 499 32.69 -18.52 25.49
CA ARG A 499 31.38 -19.20 25.50
C ARG A 499 30.66 -18.97 24.17
N PRO A 500 30.29 -20.03 23.44
CA PRO A 500 29.53 -19.86 22.20
C PRO A 500 28.16 -19.25 22.44
N VAL A 501 27.71 -18.45 21.51
CA VAL A 501 26.38 -17.87 21.51
C VAL A 501 25.33 -18.96 21.22
N ARG A 502 24.21 -18.93 21.93
CA ARG A 502 23.11 -19.86 21.65
C ARG A 502 22.39 -19.39 20.40
N LEU A 503 22.08 -20.31 19.49
CA LEU A 503 21.23 -20.05 18.34
C LEU A 503 19.81 -20.54 18.67
N SER A 504 18.82 -19.95 18.00
CA SER A 504 17.44 -20.38 18.20
C SER A 504 17.28 -21.83 17.74
N GLY A 505 16.71 -22.67 18.57
CA GLY A 505 16.37 -24.05 18.22
C GLY A 505 14.95 -24.17 17.69
#